data_77b0d88510e17a9a02b4bb893275be40
#
_entry.id   77b0d88510e17a9a02b4bb893275be40
#
_cell.length_a   1.000
_cell.length_b   1.000
_cell.length_c   1.000
_cell.angle_alpha   90.00
_cell.angle_beta   90.00
_cell.angle_gamma   90.00
#
_symmetry.space_group_name_H-M   'P 1'
#
loop_
_entity.id
_entity.type
_entity.pdbx_description
1 polymer ?
#
loop_
_entity_poly.entity_id
_entity_poly.type
_entity_poly.pdbx_seq_one_letter_code
_entity_poly.pdbx_strand_id
1 'polypeptide(L)' 'MNIEAIDMKNRIRVLRAEKNWTQAELAKRLDVSRNTMNAIENNRYDPSLSLAFRIAKLFGLKMDDVFQDED' A
#
# COMPACT_ATOMS: atom_id res chain seq x y z
N MET A 1 9.43 -22.49 -11.10
CA MET A 1 9.16 -21.39 -10.21
C MET A 1 8.67 -20.17 -10.94
N ASN A 2 7.69 -19.54 -10.42
CA ASN A 2 7.06 -18.42 -11.08
C ASN A 2 7.42 -17.12 -10.36
N ILE A 3 8.28 -16.32 -10.97
CA ILE A 3 8.75 -15.11 -10.34
C ILE A 3 7.61 -14.13 -10.15
N GLU A 4 6.66 -14.13 -11.06
CA GLU A 4 5.54 -13.20 -10.98
C GLU A 4 4.61 -13.52 -9.83
N ALA A 5 4.74 -14.69 -9.26
CA ALA A 5 3.87 -15.07 -8.17
C ALA A 5 4.28 -14.46 -6.83
N ILE A 6 5.32 -13.65 -6.82
CA ILE A 6 5.70 -12.98 -5.60
C ILE A 6 4.71 -11.86 -5.36
N ASP A 7 3.78 -12.10 -4.48
CA ASP A 7 2.80 -11.09 -4.11
C ASP A 7 3.24 -10.41 -2.84
N MET A 8 3.28 -9.10 -2.89
CA MET A 8 3.54 -8.33 -1.68
C MET A 8 2.23 -8.02 -1.02
N LYS A 9 1.97 -8.69 0.07
CA LYS A 9 0.81 -8.36 0.86
C LYS A 9 1.07 -7.08 1.61
N ASN A 10 0.01 -6.37 1.90
CA ASN A 10 0.16 -5.13 2.63
C ASN A 10 -0.95 -4.98 3.66
N ARG A 11 -0.71 -4.11 4.61
CA ARG A 11 -1.65 -3.81 5.68
C ARG A 11 -2.29 -2.45 5.50
N ILE A 12 -2.26 -1.92 4.29
CA ILE A 12 -2.72 -0.55 4.05
C ILE A 12 -4.18 -0.37 4.47
N ARG A 13 -5.02 -1.34 4.13
CA ARG A 13 -6.44 -1.22 4.47
C ARG A 13 -6.65 -1.12 5.97
N VAL A 14 -5.94 -1.94 6.73
CA VAL A 14 -6.04 -1.91 8.20
C VAL A 14 -5.51 -0.59 8.74
N LEU A 15 -4.36 -0.16 8.23
CA LEU A 15 -3.76 1.08 8.70
C LEU A 15 -4.63 2.27 8.37
N ARG A 16 -5.24 2.25 7.19
CA ARG A 16 -6.15 3.30 6.77
C ARG A 16 -7.37 3.35 7.69
N ALA A 17 -7.92 2.17 7.99
CA ALA A 17 -9.08 2.08 8.87
C ALA A 17 -8.77 2.62 10.26
N GLU A 18 -7.58 2.35 10.76
CA GLU A 18 -7.17 2.86 12.07
C GLU A 18 -7.13 4.38 12.10
N LYS A 19 -6.88 4.99 10.95
CA LYS A 19 -6.88 6.45 10.85
C LYS A 19 -8.25 7.00 10.48
N ASN A 20 -9.22 6.13 10.27
CA ASN A 20 -10.56 6.52 9.82
C ASN A 20 -10.53 7.26 8.47
N TRP A 21 -9.60 6.87 7.61
CA TRP A 21 -9.50 7.46 6.28
C TRP A 21 -10.22 6.58 5.27
N THR A 22 -10.95 7.21 4.36
CA THR A 22 -11.47 6.49 3.20
C THR A 22 -10.32 6.24 2.23
N GLN A 23 -10.57 5.35 1.28
CA GLN A 23 -9.58 5.09 0.24
C GLN A 23 -9.29 6.36 -0.56
N ALA A 24 -10.32 7.16 -0.81
CA ALA A 24 -10.15 8.42 -1.52
C ALA A 24 -9.30 9.41 -0.74
N GLU A 25 -9.49 9.45 0.58
CA GLU A 25 -8.67 10.32 1.42
C GLU A 25 -7.21 9.91 1.43
N LEU A 26 -6.96 8.62 1.49
CA LEU A 26 -5.59 8.13 1.45
C LEU A 26 -4.95 8.46 0.11
N ALA A 27 -5.68 8.22 -0.97
CA ALA A 27 -5.17 8.51 -2.31
C ALA A 27 -4.80 9.98 -2.44
N LYS A 28 -5.65 10.85 -1.92
CA LYS A 28 -5.39 12.28 -1.97
C LYS A 28 -4.13 12.66 -1.21
N ARG A 29 -3.93 12.06 -0.03
CA ARG A 29 -2.75 12.35 0.78
C ARG A 29 -1.46 11.93 0.09
N LEU A 30 -1.56 10.92 -0.75
CA LEU A 30 -0.40 10.38 -1.48
C LEU A 30 -0.29 10.94 -2.90
N ASP A 31 -1.26 11.76 -3.29
CA ASP A 31 -1.29 12.37 -4.63
C ASP A 31 -1.32 11.32 -5.72
N VAL A 32 -2.15 10.30 -5.52
CA VAL A 32 -2.40 9.28 -6.54
C VAL A 32 -3.89 9.12 -6.70
N SER A 33 -4.30 8.41 -7.75
CA SER A 33 -5.71 8.19 -7.98
C SER A 33 -6.28 7.17 -7.01
N ARG A 34 -7.58 7.26 -6.77
CA ARG A 34 -8.27 6.27 -5.94
C ARG A 34 -8.15 4.88 -6.55
N ASN A 35 -8.21 4.81 -7.90
CA ASN A 35 -8.07 3.52 -8.57
C ASN A 35 -6.71 2.89 -8.29
N THR A 36 -5.67 3.71 -8.26
CA THR A 36 -4.34 3.23 -7.95
C THR A 36 -4.28 2.67 -6.53
N MET A 37 -4.86 3.39 -5.58
CA MET A 37 -4.87 2.90 -4.19
C MET A 37 -5.67 1.61 -4.07
N ASN A 38 -6.80 1.53 -4.76
CA ASN A 38 -7.61 0.32 -4.74
C ASN A 38 -6.81 -0.87 -5.27
N ALA A 39 -6.11 -0.68 -6.38
CA ALA A 39 -5.31 -1.74 -6.97
C ALA A 39 -4.19 -2.18 -6.04
N ILE A 40 -3.54 -1.23 -5.38
CA ILE A 40 -2.46 -1.55 -4.46
C ILE A 40 -3.00 -2.32 -3.25
N GLU A 41 -4.08 -1.85 -2.66
CA GLU A 41 -4.66 -2.51 -1.49
C GLU A 41 -5.12 -3.92 -1.79
N ASN A 42 -5.52 -4.18 -3.03
CA ASN A 42 -5.99 -5.49 -3.44
C ASN A 42 -4.91 -6.35 -4.10
N ASN A 43 -3.66 -5.92 -3.99
CA ASN A 43 -2.51 -6.66 -4.50
C ASN A 43 -2.56 -6.91 -6.02
N ARG A 44 -3.20 -6.01 -6.75
CA ARG A 44 -3.22 -6.09 -8.21
C ARG A 44 -2.12 -5.27 -8.84
N TYR A 45 -1.49 -4.44 -8.06
CA TYR A 45 -0.49 -3.51 -8.56
C TYR A 45 0.48 -3.20 -7.42
N ASP A 46 1.75 -3.39 -7.70
CA ASP A 46 2.78 -3.07 -6.72
C ASP A 46 3.16 -1.61 -6.86
N PRO A 47 3.22 -0.86 -5.78
CA PRO A 47 3.62 0.54 -5.86
C PRO A 47 5.10 0.63 -6.27
N SER A 48 5.45 1.75 -6.91
CA SER A 48 6.85 2.04 -7.13
C SER A 48 7.54 2.13 -5.77
N LEU A 49 8.85 1.98 -5.78
CA LEU A 49 9.62 2.09 -4.55
C LEU A 49 9.39 3.44 -3.87
N SER A 50 9.37 4.49 -4.68
CA SER A 50 9.13 5.83 -4.17
C SER A 50 7.77 5.94 -3.48
N LEU A 51 6.74 5.41 -4.12
CA LEU A 51 5.40 5.47 -3.54
C LEU A 51 5.32 4.61 -2.28
N ALA A 52 5.96 3.45 -2.29
CA ALA A 52 5.96 2.58 -1.12
C ALA A 52 6.59 3.28 0.09
N PHE A 53 7.69 3.98 -0.13
CA PHE A 53 8.31 4.76 0.95
C PHE A 53 7.39 5.85 1.46
N ARG A 54 6.70 6.53 0.56
CA ARG A 54 5.77 7.58 0.95
C ARG A 54 4.61 7.03 1.76
N ILE A 55 4.12 5.86 1.38
CA ILE A 55 3.05 5.21 2.12
C ILE A 55 3.50 4.89 3.54
N ALA A 56 4.65 4.25 3.67
CA ALA A 56 5.17 3.90 4.99
C ALA A 56 5.39 5.14 5.83
N LYS A 57 5.96 6.18 5.24
CA LYS A 57 6.22 7.42 5.95
C LYS A 57 4.94 8.08 6.42
N LEU A 58 3.91 8.03 5.59
CA LEU A 58 2.62 8.63 5.95
C LEU A 58 2.04 7.97 7.19
N PHE A 59 2.21 6.67 7.33
CA PHE A 59 1.72 5.95 8.50
C PHE A 59 2.73 5.94 9.65
N GLY A 60 3.91 6.52 9.45
CA GLY A 60 4.94 6.53 10.48
C GLY A 60 5.53 5.18 10.76
N LEU A 61 5.58 4.33 9.75
CA LEU A 61 6.04 2.95 9.91
C LEU A 61 7.19 2.66 8.95
N LYS A 62 7.85 1.54 9.19
CA LYS A 62 8.86 1.04 8.27
C LYS A 62 8.19 0.31 7.12
N MET A 63 8.91 0.18 6.02
CA MET A 63 8.41 -0.55 4.87
C MET A 63 7.96 -1.95 5.25
N ASP A 64 8.74 -2.63 6.07
CA ASP A 64 8.43 -4.01 6.48
C ASP A 64 7.15 -4.10 7.30
N ASP A 65 6.75 -3.00 7.93
CA ASP A 65 5.53 -2.98 8.72
C ASP A 65 4.30 -2.76 7.88
N VAL A 66 4.48 -2.30 6.66
CA VAL A 66 3.37 -2.02 5.75
C VAL A 66 3.27 -3.10 4.68
N PHE A 67 4.39 -3.48 4.10
CA PHE A 67 4.45 -4.44 3.00
C PHE A 67 5.17 -5.70 3.47
N GLN A 68 4.61 -6.84 3.15
CA GLN A 68 5.16 -8.12 3.58
C GLN A 68 5.27 -9.05 2.40
N ASP A 69 6.39 -9.78 2.35
CA ASP A 69 6.54 -10.82 1.35
C ASP A 69 5.61 -11.96 1.70
N GLU A 70 5.11 -12.58 0.65
CA GLU A 70 4.31 -13.76 0.78
C GLU A 70 5.23 -14.95 0.78
N ASP A 71 5.67 -15.40 1.86
CA ASP A 71 6.68 -16.42 1.76
C ASP A 71 6.47 -17.61 2.64
#